data_56afa358ce0a19ff54a77b0306e8d29c
#
_entry.id   56afa358ce0a19ff54a77b0306e8d29c
#
_cell.length_a   1.000
_cell.length_b   1.000
_cell.length_c   1.000
_cell.angle_alpha   90.00
_cell.angle_beta   90.00
_cell.angle_gamma   90.00
#
_symmetry.space_group_name_H-M   'P 1'
#
loop_
_entity.id
_entity.type
_entity.pdbx_description
1 polymer ?
#
loop_
_entity_poly.entity_id
_entity_poly.type
_entity_poly.pdbx_seq_one_letter_code
_entity_poly.pdbx_strand_id
1 'polypeptide(L)'
;KEIGPNLSEKYKDVETYDLKGDLVVPPYVDPHIHLDYVYTARMPGANNGTGTLFEGIQRWSETKGNMTIDEIKERARIALKKEILYGTQYMRTHVDVTDPKFTGLKAIMELKEEYKDIIDIQIIAFPQEGMYSYKGGDELVEEALKMGADVVGAIPHFEFTREMGEKSVKKTIELAMKYNKLIDVHCDETDDDQSRFVELLAAESYLNGIGELTTASHACAMGSYNNAYAFKLFKLLKLSKMNFISCPTENIHLQGRYDTYPKRRGLTRVKELNDAGINVCFAQDSISDPWYPLGNGNLMNILDAGFHVCHMMYVDEINNALDLITTNGAKTLHIQDKYGIEVGKDANFIVLNAKNEFDAILERVGVNCSVRRGEFLFKREPEVIDTKITLLK
;
A
#
# COMPACT_ATOMS: atom_id res chain seq x y z
N LYS A 1 11.56 -2.18 -26.51
CA LYS A 1 12.36 -3.06 -27.41
C LYS A 1 13.87 -2.85 -27.19
N GLU A 2 14.31 -1.63 -26.95
CA GLU A 2 15.71 -1.29 -26.75
C GLU A 2 15.83 -0.11 -25.76
N ILE A 3 16.87 -0.09 -24.93
CA ILE A 3 17.21 0.97 -24.01
C ILE A 3 18.70 1.27 -24.19
N GLY A 4 19.07 2.54 -24.42
CA GLY A 4 20.46 2.92 -24.62
C GLY A 4 20.62 4.34 -25.15
N PRO A 5 21.85 4.84 -25.23
CA PRO A 5 22.16 6.16 -25.79
C PRO A 5 21.97 6.18 -27.33
N ASN A 6 21.76 7.38 -27.88
CA ASN A 6 21.72 7.66 -29.31
C ASN A 6 20.73 6.86 -30.16
N LEU A 7 19.64 6.37 -29.55
CA LEU A 7 18.64 5.58 -30.27
C LEU A 7 17.89 6.40 -31.35
N SER A 8 17.80 7.71 -31.19
CA SER A 8 17.23 8.61 -32.21
C SER A 8 17.99 8.60 -33.54
N GLU A 9 19.28 8.34 -33.51
CA GLU A 9 20.11 8.19 -34.73
C GLU A 9 19.80 6.87 -35.48
N LYS A 10 19.46 5.84 -34.71
CA LYS A 10 19.12 4.49 -35.20
C LYS A 10 17.68 4.40 -35.73
N TYR A 11 16.73 5.12 -35.09
CA TYR A 11 15.30 5.05 -35.37
C TYR A 11 14.76 6.40 -35.85
N LYS A 12 15.15 6.83 -37.04
CA LYS A 12 14.84 8.16 -37.60
C LYS A 12 13.35 8.37 -37.96
N ASP A 13 12.62 7.28 -38.21
CA ASP A 13 11.22 7.33 -38.65
C ASP A 13 10.23 7.05 -37.50
N VAL A 14 10.73 7.03 -36.25
CA VAL A 14 9.89 6.82 -35.05
C VAL A 14 9.56 8.16 -34.41
N GLU A 15 8.31 8.35 -34.04
CA GLU A 15 7.92 9.51 -33.25
C GLU A 15 8.74 9.57 -31.97
N THR A 16 9.30 10.73 -31.67
CA THR A 16 10.16 10.96 -30.51
C THR A 16 9.55 11.99 -29.58
N TYR A 17 9.69 11.76 -28.29
CA TYR A 17 9.29 12.70 -27.26
C TYR A 17 10.51 13.04 -26.40
N ASP A 18 10.91 14.31 -26.41
CA ASP A 18 12.07 14.80 -25.65
C ASP A 18 11.65 15.08 -24.21
N LEU A 19 12.17 14.31 -23.27
CA LEU A 19 11.97 14.48 -21.82
C LEU A 19 12.87 15.55 -21.20
N LYS A 20 13.73 16.22 -22.00
CA LYS A 20 14.63 17.30 -21.56
C LYS A 20 15.56 16.89 -20.41
N GLY A 21 15.86 15.61 -20.30
CA GLY A 21 16.68 15.03 -19.23
C GLY A 21 15.99 14.86 -17.89
N ASP A 22 14.66 14.90 -17.85
CA ASP A 22 13.90 14.58 -16.64
C ASP A 22 14.03 13.10 -16.27
N LEU A 23 13.91 12.82 -14.98
CA LEU A 23 14.09 11.49 -14.41
C LEU A 23 12.96 10.54 -14.80
N VAL A 24 13.33 9.43 -15.44
CA VAL A 24 12.39 8.35 -15.78
C VAL A 24 12.52 7.24 -14.75
N VAL A 25 11.40 6.87 -14.12
CA VAL A 25 11.35 5.81 -13.10
C VAL A 25 10.19 4.84 -13.40
N PRO A 26 10.23 3.60 -12.88
CA PRO A 26 9.07 2.72 -12.92
C PRO A 26 7.86 3.39 -12.25
N PRO A 27 6.63 3.06 -12.64
CA PRO A 27 5.43 3.64 -12.03
C PRO A 27 5.36 3.34 -10.54
N TYR A 28 4.74 4.22 -9.77
CA TYR A 28 4.48 3.96 -8.35
C TYR A 28 3.57 2.74 -8.19
N VAL A 29 3.81 2.03 -7.10
CA VAL A 29 3.03 0.87 -6.66
C VAL A 29 2.46 1.21 -5.29
N ASP A 30 1.13 1.25 -5.17
CA ASP A 30 0.45 1.36 -3.87
C ASP A 30 -0.03 -0.02 -3.41
N PRO A 31 0.73 -0.69 -2.51
CA PRO A 31 0.42 -2.05 -2.13
C PRO A 31 -0.64 -2.18 -1.05
N HIS A 32 -1.17 -1.05 -0.52
CA HIS A 32 -2.15 -1.07 0.56
C HIS A 32 -3.04 0.17 0.55
N ILE A 33 -4.29 -0.02 0.17
CA ILE A 33 -5.34 1.00 0.18
C ILE A 33 -6.69 0.33 0.42
N HIS A 34 -7.71 1.12 0.76
CA HIS A 34 -9.08 0.67 0.96
C HIS A 34 -10.06 1.45 0.05
N LEU A 35 -10.21 1.01 -1.19
CA LEU A 35 -11.04 1.73 -2.18
C LEU A 35 -12.54 1.72 -1.87
N ASP A 36 -13.02 0.78 -1.09
CA ASP A 36 -14.44 0.64 -0.76
C ASP A 36 -14.93 1.73 0.20
N TYR A 37 -14.07 2.29 1.05
CA TYR A 37 -14.46 3.34 1.98
C TYR A 37 -13.75 4.70 1.82
N VAL A 38 -13.03 4.92 0.72
CA VAL A 38 -12.44 6.24 0.41
C VAL A 38 -13.50 7.35 0.42
N TYR A 39 -13.10 8.56 0.83
CA TYR A 39 -13.93 9.77 0.92
C TYR A 39 -15.17 9.65 1.80
N THR A 40 -15.15 8.78 2.79
CA THR A 40 -16.24 8.66 3.77
C THR A 40 -16.04 9.50 5.03
N ALA A 41 -14.86 10.10 5.26
CA ALA A 41 -14.56 10.88 6.49
C ALA A 41 -15.58 11.99 6.81
N ARG A 42 -16.26 12.54 5.81
CA ARG A 42 -17.24 13.61 5.97
C ARG A 42 -18.70 13.14 5.93
N MET A 43 -18.92 11.84 5.84
CA MET A 43 -20.28 11.30 5.87
C MET A 43 -20.88 11.39 7.27
N PRO A 44 -22.21 11.54 7.38
CA PRO A 44 -22.87 11.49 8.69
C PRO A 44 -22.52 10.20 9.43
N GLY A 45 -22.13 10.31 10.69
CA GLY A 45 -21.74 9.17 11.53
C GLY A 45 -20.31 8.67 11.38
N ALA A 46 -19.54 9.15 10.38
CA ALA A 46 -18.18 8.68 10.10
C ALA A 46 -17.08 9.29 10.98
N ASN A 47 -17.40 10.27 11.84
CA ASN A 47 -16.41 10.97 12.64
C ASN A 47 -15.79 10.06 13.71
N ASN A 48 -14.49 9.85 13.63
CA ASN A 48 -13.67 9.14 14.61
C ASN A 48 -13.13 10.16 15.64
N GLY A 49 -13.83 10.33 16.76
CA GLY A 49 -13.52 11.36 17.76
C GLY A 49 -12.30 11.02 18.62
N THR A 50 -12.02 9.74 18.86
CA THR A 50 -10.85 9.30 19.63
C THR A 50 -9.59 9.20 18.78
N GLY A 51 -9.74 9.11 17.46
CA GLY A 51 -8.65 8.87 16.52
C GLY A 51 -8.01 7.49 16.68
N THR A 52 -8.74 6.51 17.19
CA THR A 52 -8.26 5.13 17.36
C THR A 52 -8.68 4.26 16.18
N LEU A 53 -7.89 3.20 15.91
CA LEU A 53 -8.24 2.17 14.94
C LEU A 53 -9.64 1.58 15.21
N PHE A 54 -9.92 1.24 16.46
CA PHE A 54 -11.17 0.57 16.86
C PHE A 54 -12.42 1.44 16.66
N GLU A 55 -12.35 2.75 16.95
CA GLU A 55 -13.47 3.65 16.65
C GLU A 55 -13.68 3.78 15.14
N GLY A 56 -12.61 3.82 14.35
CA GLY A 56 -12.70 3.81 12.89
C GLY A 56 -13.48 2.59 12.39
N ILE A 57 -13.13 1.39 12.86
CA ILE A 57 -13.84 0.13 12.53
C ILE A 57 -15.32 0.21 12.92
N GLN A 58 -15.61 0.72 14.11
CA GLN A 58 -16.99 0.89 14.58
C GLN A 58 -17.78 1.83 13.66
N ARG A 59 -17.23 3.01 13.31
CA ARG A 59 -17.90 3.96 12.42
C ARG A 59 -18.18 3.39 11.04
N TRP A 60 -17.21 2.63 10.49
CA TRP A 60 -17.41 1.94 9.23
C TRP A 60 -18.51 0.86 9.33
N SER A 61 -18.48 0.02 10.35
CA SER A 61 -19.50 -1.01 10.61
C SER A 61 -20.92 -0.43 10.68
N GLU A 62 -21.08 0.76 11.30
CA GLU A 62 -22.37 1.46 11.41
C GLU A 62 -22.84 2.05 10.07
N THR A 63 -21.94 2.37 9.13
CA THR A 63 -22.25 3.09 7.89
C THR A 63 -22.35 2.21 6.66
N LYS A 64 -21.50 1.18 6.54
CA LYS A 64 -21.34 0.35 5.32
C LYS A 64 -22.62 -0.30 4.83
N GLY A 65 -23.50 -0.73 5.74
CA GLY A 65 -24.75 -1.43 5.42
C GLY A 65 -25.76 -0.63 4.61
N ASN A 66 -25.59 0.70 4.55
CA ASN A 66 -26.47 1.63 3.82
C ASN A 66 -25.89 2.06 2.45
N MET A 67 -24.69 1.60 2.11
CA MET A 67 -24.02 2.00 0.86
C MET A 67 -24.48 1.16 -0.32
N THR A 68 -24.51 1.79 -1.49
CA THR A 68 -24.80 1.13 -2.77
C THR A 68 -23.50 0.90 -3.56
N ILE A 69 -23.55 -0.03 -4.51
CA ILE A 69 -22.43 -0.28 -5.44
C ILE A 69 -22.04 0.99 -6.18
N ASP A 70 -23.02 1.75 -6.68
CA ASP A 70 -22.75 2.98 -7.45
C ASP A 70 -22.07 4.06 -6.62
N GLU A 71 -22.52 4.29 -5.36
CA GLU A 71 -21.87 5.26 -4.46
C GLU A 71 -20.42 4.89 -4.14
N ILE A 72 -20.13 3.61 -3.91
CA ILE A 72 -18.77 3.12 -3.69
C ILE A 72 -17.93 3.35 -4.95
N LYS A 73 -18.43 2.96 -6.12
CA LYS A 73 -17.73 3.14 -7.40
C LYS A 73 -17.45 4.62 -7.69
N GLU A 74 -18.38 5.51 -7.41
CA GLU A 74 -18.21 6.94 -7.64
C GLU A 74 -17.06 7.51 -6.80
N ARG A 75 -17.00 7.20 -5.51
CA ARG A 75 -15.90 7.61 -4.62
C ARG A 75 -14.56 6.98 -5.03
N ALA A 76 -14.56 5.67 -5.30
CA ALA A 76 -13.36 4.95 -5.70
C ALA A 76 -12.78 5.47 -7.04
N ARG A 77 -13.61 5.87 -8.01
CA ARG A 77 -13.15 6.51 -9.25
C ARG A 77 -12.41 7.82 -8.99
N ILE A 78 -12.84 8.62 -8.02
CA ILE A 78 -12.14 9.86 -7.64
C ILE A 78 -10.77 9.53 -7.06
N ALA A 79 -10.67 8.51 -6.20
CA ALA A 79 -9.40 8.04 -5.63
C ALA A 79 -8.47 7.50 -6.73
N LEU A 80 -8.95 6.58 -7.56
CA LEU A 80 -8.19 6.02 -8.68
C LEU A 80 -7.64 7.10 -9.62
N LYS A 81 -8.48 8.08 -9.98
CA LYS A 81 -8.03 9.20 -10.82
C LYS A 81 -6.88 9.97 -10.18
N LYS A 82 -6.92 10.22 -8.88
CA LYS A 82 -5.83 10.92 -8.17
C LYS A 82 -4.57 10.07 -8.12
N GLU A 83 -4.68 8.81 -7.72
CA GLU A 83 -3.58 7.85 -7.70
C GLU A 83 -2.84 7.80 -9.05
N ILE A 84 -3.61 7.62 -10.15
CA ILE A 84 -3.05 7.59 -11.50
C ILE A 84 -2.33 8.91 -11.84
N LEU A 85 -2.93 10.06 -11.51
CA LEU A 85 -2.33 11.37 -11.74
C LEU A 85 -1.10 11.64 -10.87
N TYR A 86 -0.94 10.94 -9.75
CA TYR A 86 0.25 10.96 -8.92
C TYR A 86 1.30 9.90 -9.35
N GLY A 87 1.00 9.06 -10.35
CA GLY A 87 1.97 8.14 -10.96
C GLY A 87 1.78 6.67 -10.63
N THR A 88 0.74 6.31 -9.87
CA THR A 88 0.43 4.92 -9.53
C THR A 88 -0.16 4.20 -10.74
N GLN A 89 0.39 3.02 -11.09
CA GLN A 89 -0.15 2.15 -12.14
C GLN A 89 -0.42 0.71 -11.64
N TYR A 90 -0.06 0.41 -10.41
CA TYR A 90 -0.26 -0.89 -9.75
C TYR A 90 -0.71 -0.66 -8.33
N MET A 91 -1.76 -1.34 -7.92
CA MET A 91 -2.27 -1.18 -6.57
C MET A 91 -2.84 -2.49 -6.02
N ARG A 92 -2.89 -2.57 -4.68
CA ARG A 92 -3.58 -3.62 -3.95
C ARG A 92 -4.55 -2.98 -2.97
N THR A 93 -5.82 -3.32 -3.09
CA THR A 93 -6.88 -2.78 -2.22
C THR A 93 -7.46 -3.85 -1.32
N HIS A 94 -7.51 -3.55 -0.04
CA HIS A 94 -8.32 -4.29 0.91
C HIS A 94 -9.78 -3.93 0.69
N VAL A 95 -10.66 -4.92 0.66
CA VAL A 95 -12.10 -4.71 0.51
C VAL A 95 -12.80 -5.47 1.62
N ASP A 96 -13.58 -4.77 2.43
CA ASP A 96 -14.28 -5.35 3.56
C ASP A 96 -15.32 -6.37 3.09
N VAL A 97 -15.13 -7.63 3.50
CA VAL A 97 -16.04 -8.74 3.20
C VAL A 97 -16.91 -9.11 4.39
N THR A 98 -16.84 -8.39 5.52
CA THR A 98 -17.81 -8.53 6.62
C THR A 98 -19.11 -7.80 6.28
N ASP A 99 -19.57 -8.01 5.05
CA ASP A 99 -20.85 -7.63 4.47
C ASP A 99 -21.40 -8.82 3.67
N PRO A 100 -22.43 -9.53 4.14
CA PRO A 100 -23.00 -10.70 3.44
C PRO A 100 -23.52 -10.40 2.03
N LYS A 101 -23.73 -9.13 1.68
CA LYS A 101 -24.14 -8.72 0.33
C LYS A 101 -22.94 -8.56 -0.61
N PHE A 102 -21.73 -8.48 -0.07
CA PHE A 102 -20.49 -8.18 -0.81
C PHE A 102 -20.58 -6.91 -1.64
N THR A 103 -21.22 -5.87 -1.11
CA THR A 103 -21.46 -4.61 -1.84
C THR A 103 -20.16 -3.95 -2.27
N GLY A 104 -19.21 -3.80 -1.32
CA GLY A 104 -17.88 -3.27 -1.59
C GLY A 104 -17.10 -4.13 -2.59
N LEU A 105 -17.08 -5.46 -2.38
CA LEU A 105 -16.35 -6.37 -3.25
C LEU A 105 -16.86 -6.32 -4.70
N LYS A 106 -18.17 -6.35 -4.91
CA LYS A 106 -18.78 -6.23 -6.25
C LYS A 106 -18.42 -4.91 -6.91
N ALA A 107 -18.51 -3.79 -6.17
CA ALA A 107 -18.16 -2.48 -6.68
C ALA A 107 -16.71 -2.40 -7.15
N ILE A 108 -15.77 -2.92 -6.37
CA ILE A 108 -14.35 -2.86 -6.70
C ILE A 108 -13.98 -3.87 -7.79
N MET A 109 -14.61 -5.04 -7.85
CA MET A 109 -14.43 -5.98 -8.97
C MET A 109 -14.87 -5.38 -10.32
N GLU A 110 -16.00 -4.66 -10.34
CA GLU A 110 -16.44 -3.93 -11.55
C GLU A 110 -15.44 -2.84 -11.94
N LEU A 111 -14.91 -2.09 -10.98
CA LEU A 111 -13.89 -1.06 -11.25
C LEU A 111 -12.58 -1.67 -11.73
N LYS A 112 -12.14 -2.78 -11.17
CA LYS A 112 -10.95 -3.51 -11.64
C LYS A 112 -11.07 -3.85 -13.13
N GLU A 113 -12.21 -4.31 -13.58
CA GLU A 113 -12.45 -4.61 -15.02
C GLU A 113 -12.53 -3.32 -15.85
N GLU A 114 -13.20 -2.28 -15.35
CA GLU A 114 -13.34 -0.98 -16.02
C GLU A 114 -11.98 -0.30 -16.27
N TYR A 115 -11.04 -0.42 -15.32
CA TYR A 115 -9.75 0.25 -15.35
C TYR A 115 -8.56 -0.63 -15.76
N LYS A 116 -8.77 -1.86 -16.16
CA LYS A 116 -7.72 -2.87 -16.45
C LYS A 116 -6.64 -2.44 -17.44
N ASP A 117 -6.96 -1.53 -18.36
CA ASP A 117 -6.00 -0.99 -19.33
C ASP A 117 -5.22 0.21 -18.79
N ILE A 118 -5.64 0.78 -17.66
CA ILE A 118 -5.10 2.00 -17.07
C ILE A 118 -4.27 1.71 -15.81
N ILE A 119 -4.76 0.82 -14.95
CA ILE A 119 -4.12 0.45 -13.67
C ILE A 119 -4.40 -1.01 -13.35
N ASP A 120 -3.40 -1.73 -12.84
CA ASP A 120 -3.58 -3.09 -12.31
C ASP A 120 -4.02 -3.03 -10.86
N ILE A 121 -5.15 -3.68 -10.54
CA ILE A 121 -5.71 -3.73 -9.19
C ILE A 121 -5.75 -5.17 -8.69
N GLN A 122 -5.08 -5.45 -7.56
CA GLN A 122 -5.28 -6.68 -6.80
C GLN A 122 -6.30 -6.42 -5.68
N ILE A 123 -7.21 -7.34 -5.47
CA ILE A 123 -8.28 -7.25 -4.47
C ILE A 123 -8.02 -8.26 -3.34
N ILE A 124 -7.98 -7.76 -2.12
CA ILE A 124 -7.90 -8.57 -0.91
C ILE A 124 -9.29 -8.82 -0.35
N ALA A 125 -9.63 -10.07 -0.08
CA ALA A 125 -10.78 -10.44 0.73
C ALA A 125 -10.46 -10.13 2.21
N PHE A 126 -10.85 -8.95 2.69
CA PHE A 126 -10.48 -8.43 4.00
C PHE A 126 -11.62 -8.48 5.01
N PRO A 127 -11.51 -9.26 6.10
CA PRO A 127 -12.53 -9.30 7.14
C PRO A 127 -12.32 -8.17 8.17
N GLN A 128 -12.78 -6.95 7.88
CA GLN A 128 -12.55 -5.76 8.70
C GLN A 128 -12.98 -5.94 10.17
N GLU A 129 -14.03 -6.67 10.44
CA GLU A 129 -14.54 -6.93 11.79
C GLU A 129 -14.07 -8.29 12.36
N GLY A 130 -12.97 -8.81 11.82
CA GLY A 130 -12.41 -10.11 12.21
C GLY A 130 -13.01 -11.28 11.46
N MET A 131 -12.22 -12.35 11.36
CA MET A 131 -12.61 -13.59 10.70
C MET A 131 -13.51 -14.44 11.60
N TYR A 132 -13.28 -14.41 12.91
CA TYR A 132 -14.01 -15.17 13.92
C TYR A 132 -14.80 -14.29 14.89
N SER A 133 -14.43 -13.02 15.06
CA SER A 133 -15.21 -12.05 15.83
C SER A 133 -16.47 -11.63 15.08
N TYR A 134 -16.44 -11.64 13.75
CA TYR A 134 -17.65 -11.52 12.92
C TYR A 134 -18.24 -12.90 12.64
N LYS A 135 -19.54 -13.04 12.86
CA LYS A 135 -20.22 -14.32 12.65
C LYS A 135 -20.18 -14.77 11.19
N GLY A 136 -19.49 -15.87 10.90
CA GLY A 136 -19.33 -16.40 9.54
C GLY A 136 -18.28 -15.64 8.71
N GLY A 137 -17.40 -14.87 9.36
CA GLY A 137 -16.36 -14.10 8.64
C GLY A 137 -15.39 -14.97 7.85
N ASP A 138 -15.03 -16.14 8.36
CA ASP A 138 -14.18 -17.10 7.65
C ASP A 138 -14.87 -17.66 6.38
N GLU A 139 -16.16 -17.90 6.43
CA GLU A 139 -16.97 -18.33 5.29
C GLU A 139 -17.09 -17.21 4.25
N LEU A 140 -17.24 -15.94 4.69
CA LEU A 140 -17.29 -14.78 3.80
C LEU A 140 -15.97 -14.53 3.10
N VAL A 141 -14.83 -14.66 3.80
CA VAL A 141 -13.51 -14.58 3.16
C VAL A 141 -13.38 -15.66 2.09
N GLU A 142 -13.73 -16.90 2.41
CA GLU A 142 -13.65 -18.00 1.45
C GLU A 142 -14.56 -17.78 0.23
N GLU A 143 -15.77 -17.24 0.42
CA GLU A 143 -16.69 -16.94 -0.68
C GLU A 143 -16.16 -15.80 -1.56
N ALA A 144 -15.58 -14.76 -0.97
CA ALA A 144 -14.92 -13.67 -1.72
C ALA A 144 -13.78 -14.18 -2.62
N LEU A 145 -13.02 -15.17 -2.14
CA LEU A 145 -11.97 -15.80 -2.97
C LEU A 145 -12.56 -16.58 -4.14
N LYS A 146 -13.68 -17.26 -3.96
CA LYS A 146 -14.40 -17.95 -5.04
C LYS A 146 -15.00 -16.95 -6.03
N MET A 147 -15.44 -15.79 -5.57
CA MET A 147 -15.91 -14.69 -6.42
C MET A 147 -14.80 -14.09 -7.28
N GLY A 148 -13.52 -14.24 -6.91
CA GLY A 148 -12.38 -13.76 -7.70
C GLY A 148 -11.43 -12.81 -6.98
N ALA A 149 -11.53 -12.64 -5.67
CA ALA A 149 -10.51 -11.91 -4.91
C ALA A 149 -9.13 -12.54 -5.10
N ASP A 150 -8.09 -11.71 -5.20
CA ASP A 150 -6.74 -12.13 -5.56
C ASP A 150 -5.91 -12.57 -4.35
N VAL A 151 -6.23 -12.05 -3.17
CA VAL A 151 -5.40 -12.13 -1.95
C VAL A 151 -6.27 -12.46 -0.75
N VAL A 152 -5.76 -13.25 0.18
CA VAL A 152 -6.42 -13.55 1.46
C VAL A 152 -5.98 -12.53 2.49
N GLY A 153 -6.95 -11.84 3.11
CA GLY A 153 -6.74 -10.90 4.20
C GLY A 153 -7.08 -11.47 5.58
N ALA A 154 -6.60 -10.81 6.62
CA ALA A 154 -6.96 -11.04 8.02
C ALA A 154 -6.63 -9.81 8.88
N ILE A 155 -7.20 -9.74 10.09
CA ILE A 155 -6.90 -8.73 11.11
C ILE A 155 -6.83 -9.40 12.50
N PRO A 156 -5.79 -10.22 12.78
CA PRO A 156 -5.76 -11.08 13.96
C PRO A 156 -5.75 -10.33 15.30
N HIS A 157 -5.21 -9.11 15.34
CA HIS A 157 -5.18 -8.29 16.56
C HIS A 157 -6.52 -7.65 16.92
N PHE A 158 -7.50 -7.68 16.00
CA PHE A 158 -8.88 -7.25 16.25
C PHE A 158 -9.77 -8.38 16.78
N GLU A 159 -9.37 -9.64 16.61
CA GLU A 159 -10.16 -10.76 17.12
C GLU A 159 -10.37 -10.67 18.64
N PHE A 160 -11.49 -11.18 19.15
CA PHE A 160 -11.86 -11.05 20.56
C PHE A 160 -10.84 -11.64 21.54
N THR A 161 -10.13 -12.69 21.12
CA THR A 161 -9.09 -13.31 21.93
C THR A 161 -7.84 -13.60 21.08
N ARG A 162 -6.71 -13.77 21.78
CA ARG A 162 -5.45 -14.17 21.14
C ARG A 162 -5.60 -15.47 20.36
N GLU A 163 -6.29 -16.45 20.94
CA GLU A 163 -6.51 -17.77 20.33
C GLU A 163 -7.31 -17.65 19.03
N MET A 164 -8.32 -16.75 18.99
CA MET A 164 -9.06 -16.46 17.77
C MET A 164 -8.15 -15.79 16.72
N GLY A 165 -7.29 -14.86 17.12
CA GLY A 165 -6.30 -14.27 16.24
C GLY A 165 -5.29 -15.30 15.69
N GLU A 166 -4.79 -16.20 16.51
CA GLU A 166 -3.94 -17.31 16.07
C GLU A 166 -4.66 -18.25 15.10
N LYS A 167 -5.94 -18.52 15.36
CA LYS A 167 -6.80 -19.32 14.48
C LYS A 167 -7.02 -18.60 13.14
N SER A 168 -7.22 -17.27 13.12
CA SER A 168 -7.40 -16.50 11.89
C SER A 168 -6.14 -16.52 11.02
N VAL A 169 -4.95 -16.38 11.60
CA VAL A 169 -3.67 -16.52 10.87
C VAL A 169 -3.56 -17.89 10.21
N LYS A 170 -3.83 -18.99 10.96
CA LYS A 170 -3.77 -20.36 10.41
C LYS A 170 -4.80 -20.57 9.29
N LYS A 171 -6.01 -20.03 9.45
CA LYS A 171 -7.06 -20.10 8.43
C LYS A 171 -6.67 -19.34 7.16
N THR A 172 -6.01 -18.21 7.31
CA THR A 172 -5.46 -17.43 6.18
C THR A 172 -4.45 -18.25 5.37
N ILE A 173 -3.51 -18.91 6.03
CA ILE A 173 -2.55 -19.84 5.38
C ILE A 173 -3.29 -20.97 4.66
N GLU A 174 -4.24 -21.63 5.33
CA GLU A 174 -5.05 -22.72 4.76
C GLU A 174 -5.76 -22.28 3.47
N LEU A 175 -6.45 -21.12 3.50
CA LEU A 175 -7.18 -20.59 2.36
C LEU A 175 -6.26 -20.19 1.21
N ALA A 176 -5.13 -19.55 1.52
CA ALA A 176 -4.14 -19.17 0.51
C ALA A 176 -3.59 -20.39 -0.23
N MET A 177 -3.22 -21.44 0.49
CA MET A 177 -2.76 -22.70 -0.10
C MET A 177 -3.86 -23.39 -0.89
N LYS A 178 -5.09 -23.43 -0.37
CA LYS A 178 -6.26 -24.07 -1.01
C LYS A 178 -6.60 -23.43 -2.35
N TYR A 179 -6.55 -22.10 -2.44
CA TYR A 179 -6.95 -21.33 -3.61
C TYR A 179 -5.78 -20.79 -4.43
N ASN A 180 -4.52 -21.12 -4.06
CA ASN A 180 -3.29 -20.60 -4.66
C ASN A 180 -3.30 -19.06 -4.73
N LYS A 181 -3.48 -18.42 -3.58
CA LYS A 181 -3.59 -16.97 -3.44
C LYS A 181 -2.42 -16.38 -2.67
N LEU A 182 -2.18 -15.10 -2.88
CA LEU A 182 -1.31 -14.28 -2.03
C LEU A 182 -1.96 -14.04 -0.65
N ILE A 183 -1.15 -13.61 0.31
CA ILE A 183 -1.59 -13.26 1.66
C ILE A 183 -1.19 -11.83 1.97
N ASP A 184 -2.11 -11.07 2.57
CA ASP A 184 -1.83 -9.75 3.12
C ASP A 184 -2.65 -9.53 4.40
N VAL A 185 -1.97 -9.48 5.53
CA VAL A 185 -2.58 -9.42 6.86
C VAL A 185 -2.36 -8.05 7.47
N HIS A 186 -3.44 -7.37 7.91
CA HIS A 186 -3.33 -6.28 8.88
C HIS A 186 -2.78 -6.88 10.17
N CYS A 187 -1.45 -6.83 10.32
CA CYS A 187 -0.75 -7.58 11.34
C CYS A 187 -0.28 -6.65 12.45
N ASP A 188 -0.72 -6.91 13.68
CA ASP A 188 -0.24 -6.18 14.86
C ASP A 188 -0.30 -4.65 14.73
N GLU A 189 -1.39 -4.12 14.15
CA GLU A 189 -1.63 -2.68 14.02
C GLU A 189 -2.12 -2.09 15.35
N THR A 190 -1.29 -2.19 16.34
CA THR A 190 -1.54 -1.74 17.71
C THR A 190 -0.24 -1.33 18.38
N ASP A 191 -0.36 -0.58 19.48
CA ASP A 191 0.77 -0.21 20.34
C ASP A 191 1.14 -1.30 21.37
N ASP A 192 0.30 -2.34 21.50
CA ASP A 192 0.51 -3.43 22.46
C ASP A 192 1.70 -4.31 22.06
N ASP A 193 2.76 -4.33 22.87
CA ASP A 193 3.94 -5.17 22.64
C ASP A 193 3.70 -6.68 22.86
N GLN A 194 2.50 -7.05 23.33
CA GLN A 194 2.07 -8.44 23.44
C GLN A 194 1.33 -8.92 22.18
N SER A 195 0.95 -8.02 21.27
CA SER A 195 0.47 -8.39 19.95
C SER A 195 1.65 -8.89 19.12
N ARG A 196 1.69 -10.20 18.82
CA ARG A 196 2.83 -10.91 18.21
C ARG A 196 2.40 -11.87 17.12
N PHE A 197 1.34 -11.53 16.40
CA PHE A 197 0.85 -12.37 15.30
C PHE A 197 1.81 -12.40 14.11
N VAL A 198 2.67 -11.38 13.98
CA VAL A 198 3.76 -11.37 13.00
C VAL A 198 4.74 -12.56 13.19
N GLU A 199 5.01 -12.96 14.44
CA GLU A 199 5.85 -14.14 14.73
C GLU A 199 5.18 -15.43 14.22
N LEU A 200 3.88 -15.58 14.49
CA LEU A 200 3.11 -16.75 14.04
C LEU A 200 2.99 -16.76 12.51
N LEU A 201 2.65 -15.62 11.90
CA LEU A 201 2.53 -15.49 10.45
C LEU A 201 3.84 -15.85 9.75
N ALA A 202 4.98 -15.36 10.26
CA ALA A 202 6.30 -15.68 9.73
C ALA A 202 6.64 -17.17 9.88
N ALA A 203 6.32 -17.78 11.03
CA ALA A 203 6.58 -19.19 11.26
C ALA A 203 5.74 -20.08 10.34
N GLU A 204 4.44 -19.84 10.26
CA GLU A 204 3.53 -20.60 9.40
C GLU A 204 3.91 -20.44 7.91
N SER A 205 4.23 -19.21 7.47
CA SER A 205 4.66 -18.96 6.10
C SER A 205 5.97 -19.67 5.75
N TYR A 206 6.94 -19.68 6.67
CA TYR A 206 8.20 -20.38 6.51
C TYR A 206 8.01 -21.90 6.42
N LEU A 207 7.24 -22.46 7.36
CA LEU A 207 7.01 -23.90 7.43
C LEU A 207 6.24 -24.44 6.21
N ASN A 208 5.38 -23.63 5.62
CA ASN A 208 4.62 -23.98 4.43
C ASN A 208 5.28 -23.56 3.11
N GLY A 209 6.45 -22.89 3.15
CA GLY A 209 7.21 -22.48 1.96
C GLY A 209 6.54 -21.37 1.13
N ILE A 210 5.67 -20.55 1.75
CA ILE A 210 4.90 -19.50 1.07
C ILE A 210 5.26 -18.08 1.53
N GLY A 211 6.44 -17.91 2.13
CA GLY A 211 6.84 -16.63 2.70
C GLY A 211 6.90 -15.49 1.67
N GLU A 212 7.44 -15.75 0.49
CA GLU A 212 7.50 -14.72 -0.59
C GLU A 212 6.09 -14.27 -1.07
N LEU A 213 5.06 -15.10 -0.84
CA LEU A 213 3.67 -14.80 -1.17
C LEU A 213 2.91 -14.14 -0.01
N THR A 214 3.57 -13.99 1.14
CA THR A 214 2.97 -13.48 2.39
C THR A 214 3.44 -12.08 2.71
N THR A 215 2.51 -11.22 3.09
CA THR A 215 2.74 -9.84 3.48
C THR A 215 2.16 -9.59 4.89
N ALA A 216 2.93 -8.90 5.73
CA ALA A 216 2.45 -8.28 6.96
C ALA A 216 2.33 -6.76 6.74
N SER A 217 1.13 -6.26 6.76
CA SER A 217 0.85 -4.82 6.72
C SER A 217 0.88 -4.23 8.13
N HIS A 218 1.34 -2.98 8.27
CA HIS A 218 1.50 -2.18 9.49
C HIS A 218 2.57 -2.72 10.44
N ALA A 219 2.34 -3.84 11.11
CA ALA A 219 3.22 -4.43 12.13
C ALA A 219 3.68 -3.40 13.19
N CYS A 220 2.80 -2.48 13.60
CA CYS A 220 3.11 -1.34 14.48
C CYS A 220 3.65 -1.77 15.85
N ALA A 221 3.14 -2.89 16.39
CA ALA A 221 3.59 -3.43 17.67
C ALA A 221 5.10 -3.75 17.69
N MET A 222 5.72 -4.02 16.53
CA MET A 222 7.17 -4.24 16.44
C MET A 222 7.96 -3.02 16.92
N GLY A 223 7.42 -1.80 16.74
CA GLY A 223 8.01 -0.56 17.27
C GLY A 223 8.05 -0.51 18.80
N SER A 224 7.21 -1.29 19.47
CA SER A 224 7.12 -1.39 20.94
C SER A 224 7.85 -2.62 21.52
N TYR A 225 8.28 -3.58 20.69
CA TYR A 225 8.97 -4.77 21.17
C TYR A 225 10.32 -4.43 21.80
N ASN A 226 10.65 -5.12 22.91
CA ASN A 226 12.00 -5.02 23.46
C ASN A 226 13.03 -5.58 22.46
N ASN A 227 14.26 -5.06 22.53
CA ASN A 227 15.30 -5.37 21.56
C ASN A 227 15.73 -6.84 21.57
N ALA A 228 15.67 -7.53 22.70
CA ALA A 228 16.03 -8.95 22.78
C ALA A 228 15.04 -9.82 21.99
N TYR A 229 13.74 -9.54 22.13
CA TYR A 229 12.71 -10.23 21.35
C TYR A 229 12.79 -9.87 19.86
N ALA A 230 12.95 -8.58 19.54
CA ALA A 230 13.09 -8.13 18.15
C ALA A 230 14.30 -8.81 17.47
N PHE A 231 15.44 -8.89 18.13
CA PHE A 231 16.63 -9.57 17.62
C PHE A 231 16.36 -11.06 17.25
N LYS A 232 15.66 -11.79 18.12
CA LYS A 232 15.23 -13.18 17.82
C LYS A 232 14.28 -13.22 16.63
N LEU A 233 13.28 -12.33 16.62
CA LEU A 233 12.25 -12.28 15.59
C LEU A 233 12.85 -12.02 14.20
N PHE A 234 13.77 -11.08 14.07
CA PHE A 234 14.41 -10.78 12.78
C PHE A 234 15.08 -11.97 12.11
N LYS A 235 15.61 -12.94 12.90
CA LYS A 235 16.12 -14.19 12.34
C LYS A 235 15.01 -14.99 11.64
N LEU A 236 13.84 -15.08 12.25
CA LEU A 236 12.68 -15.76 11.67
C LEU A 236 12.17 -15.03 10.43
N LEU A 237 12.07 -13.68 10.50
CA LEU A 237 11.61 -12.86 9.38
C LEU A 237 12.51 -13.01 8.15
N LYS A 238 13.84 -13.08 8.33
CA LYS A 238 14.78 -13.37 7.24
C LYS A 238 14.57 -14.77 6.64
N LEU A 239 14.31 -15.77 7.47
CA LEU A 239 14.08 -17.14 7.01
C LEU A 239 12.75 -17.27 6.26
N SER A 240 11.72 -16.58 6.72
CA SER A 240 10.39 -16.62 6.10
C SER A 240 10.36 -15.94 4.73
N LYS A 241 11.21 -14.93 4.48
CA LYS A 241 11.22 -14.10 3.27
C LYS A 241 9.91 -13.35 3.01
N MET A 242 9.09 -13.14 4.04
CA MET A 242 7.85 -12.41 3.89
C MET A 242 8.09 -10.92 3.65
N ASN A 243 7.07 -10.27 3.11
CA ASN A 243 7.07 -8.85 2.79
C ASN A 243 6.43 -8.03 3.91
N PHE A 244 6.81 -6.75 4.00
CA PHE A 244 6.23 -5.81 4.94
C PHE A 244 5.71 -4.58 4.20
N ILE A 245 4.57 -4.06 4.66
CA ILE A 245 4.03 -2.76 4.25
C ILE A 245 3.94 -1.88 5.49
N SER A 246 4.47 -0.66 5.40
CA SER A 246 4.26 0.36 6.41
C SER A 246 3.45 1.51 5.82
N CYS A 247 2.50 2.02 6.60
CA CYS A 247 1.64 3.14 6.22
C CYS A 247 1.95 4.34 7.13
N PRO A 248 3.02 5.11 6.84
CA PRO A 248 3.57 6.09 7.80
C PRO A 248 2.56 7.10 8.30
N THR A 249 1.79 7.73 7.41
CA THR A 249 0.85 8.80 7.78
C THR A 249 -0.34 8.28 8.57
N GLU A 250 -0.81 7.09 8.23
CA GLU A 250 -1.87 6.38 8.94
C GLU A 250 -1.44 6.04 10.35
N ASN A 251 -0.34 5.29 10.45
CA ASN A 251 0.08 4.72 11.72
C ASN A 251 0.54 5.78 12.73
N ILE A 252 1.22 6.88 12.34
CA ILE A 252 1.55 7.98 13.26
C ILE A 252 0.30 8.73 13.74
N HIS A 253 -0.80 8.68 13.00
CA HIS A 253 -2.07 9.26 13.40
C HIS A 253 -2.82 8.35 14.36
N LEU A 254 -2.92 7.04 14.07
CA LEU A 254 -3.71 6.08 14.84
C LEU A 254 -3.00 5.64 16.13
N GLN A 255 -1.67 5.50 16.11
CA GLN A 255 -0.91 4.97 17.23
C GLN A 255 -0.50 6.04 18.24
N GLY A 256 0.00 5.65 19.41
CA GLY A 256 0.39 6.55 20.51
C GLY A 256 -0.78 7.28 21.18
N ARG A 257 -2.02 6.85 20.97
CA ARG A 257 -3.21 7.51 21.52
C ARG A 257 -3.28 7.43 23.04
N TYR A 258 -2.83 6.33 23.60
CA TYR A 258 -2.81 6.08 25.05
C TYR A 258 -1.50 6.53 25.72
N ASP A 259 -0.49 6.96 24.95
CA ASP A 259 0.73 7.47 25.51
C ASP A 259 0.54 8.87 26.10
N THR A 260 1.24 9.16 27.19
CA THR A 260 1.42 10.52 27.69
C THR A 260 2.55 11.20 26.92
N TYR A 261 3.66 11.55 27.57
CA TYR A 261 4.87 12.04 26.92
C TYR A 261 6.10 11.31 27.49
N PRO A 262 7.07 10.91 26.64
CA PRO A 262 7.07 11.07 25.18
C PRO A 262 6.09 10.10 24.49
N LYS A 263 5.49 10.55 23.37
CA LYS A 263 4.67 9.67 22.52
C LYS A 263 5.57 8.81 21.61
N ARG A 264 5.18 7.56 21.44
CA ARG A 264 5.84 6.67 20.46
C ARG A 264 5.55 7.13 19.02
N ARG A 265 6.33 6.67 18.07
CA ARG A 265 6.11 6.99 16.65
C ARG A 265 5.03 6.16 15.98
N GLY A 266 4.70 5.01 16.57
CA GLY A 266 3.58 4.18 16.11
C GLY A 266 3.81 3.39 14.82
N LEU A 267 5.07 3.27 14.34
CA LEU A 267 5.40 2.47 13.15
C LEU A 267 6.17 1.21 13.52
N THR A 268 6.16 0.27 12.58
CA THR A 268 7.09 -0.87 12.57
C THR A 268 8.56 -0.41 12.44
N ARG A 269 9.50 -1.33 12.57
CA ARG A 269 10.96 -1.08 12.50
C ARG A 269 11.45 -1.03 11.05
N VAL A 270 10.92 -0.09 10.25
CA VAL A 270 11.18 0.02 8.79
C VAL A 270 12.66 0.04 8.47
N LYS A 271 13.44 0.93 9.13
CA LYS A 271 14.88 1.04 8.89
C LYS A 271 15.59 -0.28 9.18
N GLU A 272 15.29 -0.91 10.31
CA GLU A 272 15.91 -2.18 10.70
C GLU A 272 15.52 -3.33 9.75
N LEU A 273 14.28 -3.35 9.24
CA LEU A 273 13.83 -4.31 8.22
C LEU A 273 14.63 -4.11 6.92
N ASN A 274 14.72 -2.88 6.44
CA ASN A 274 15.47 -2.54 5.24
C ASN A 274 16.95 -2.88 5.36
N ASP A 275 17.61 -2.48 6.45
CA ASP A 275 19.02 -2.77 6.73
C ASP A 275 19.29 -4.28 6.85
N ALA A 276 18.27 -5.03 7.26
CA ALA A 276 18.33 -6.49 7.32
C ALA A 276 18.14 -7.19 5.96
N GLY A 277 17.81 -6.44 4.89
CA GLY A 277 17.50 -6.98 3.57
C GLY A 277 16.12 -7.67 3.49
N ILE A 278 15.21 -7.36 4.43
CA ILE A 278 13.82 -7.81 4.41
C ILE A 278 13.02 -6.83 3.57
N ASN A 279 12.23 -7.32 2.62
CA ASN A 279 11.43 -6.45 1.77
C ASN A 279 10.42 -5.65 2.58
N VAL A 280 10.51 -4.33 2.52
CA VAL A 280 9.57 -3.38 3.13
C VAL A 280 9.27 -2.27 2.14
N CYS A 281 8.01 -1.85 2.05
CA CYS A 281 7.54 -0.75 1.21
C CYS A 281 6.58 0.15 1.98
N PHE A 282 6.34 1.33 1.42
CA PHE A 282 5.37 2.29 1.92
C PHE A 282 4.09 2.26 1.11
N ALA A 283 2.97 2.57 1.76
CA ALA A 283 1.65 2.62 1.13
C ALA A 283 0.80 3.76 1.69
N GLN A 284 -0.25 4.12 0.93
CA GLN A 284 -1.17 5.21 1.28
C GLN A 284 -2.10 4.82 2.42
N ASP A 285 -2.66 3.61 2.40
CA ASP A 285 -3.73 3.11 3.26
C ASP A 285 -5.05 3.86 3.05
N SER A 286 -5.29 4.91 3.77
CA SER A 286 -6.53 5.67 3.80
C SER A 286 -6.53 6.88 2.87
N ILE A 287 -7.65 7.10 2.16
CA ILE A 287 -7.93 8.35 1.44
C ILE A 287 -9.20 8.99 1.98
N SER A 288 -9.05 9.93 2.92
CA SER A 288 -10.13 10.72 3.49
C SER A 288 -11.30 9.87 4.01
N ASP A 289 -11.00 8.96 4.90
CA ASP A 289 -11.93 8.04 5.57
C ASP A 289 -11.90 8.23 7.10
N PRO A 290 -12.64 7.41 7.89
CA PRO A 290 -12.71 7.56 9.34
C PRO A 290 -11.38 7.33 10.07
N TRP A 291 -10.40 6.67 9.47
CA TRP A 291 -9.11 6.43 10.08
C TRP A 291 -8.11 7.54 9.78
N TYR A 292 -8.01 7.99 8.53
CA TYR A 292 -7.11 9.07 8.16
C TYR A 292 -7.76 10.08 7.18
N PRO A 293 -8.37 11.16 7.69
CA PRO A 293 -9.13 12.12 6.87
C PRO A 293 -8.30 12.91 5.84
N LEU A 294 -6.98 12.97 5.97
CA LEU A 294 -6.08 13.78 5.13
C LEU A 294 -5.36 12.99 4.03
N GLY A 295 -5.57 11.69 3.93
CA GLY A 295 -5.03 10.88 2.85
C GLY A 295 -5.50 11.36 1.47
N ASN A 296 -4.61 11.36 0.50
CA ASN A 296 -4.88 11.94 -0.83
C ASN A 296 -4.38 11.10 -2.01
N GLY A 297 -3.74 9.95 -1.77
CA GLY A 297 -3.23 9.05 -2.81
C GLY A 297 -1.87 9.47 -3.40
N ASN A 298 -1.14 10.40 -2.77
CA ASN A 298 0.17 10.82 -3.25
C ASN A 298 1.30 10.08 -2.51
N LEU A 299 1.83 9.04 -3.11
CA LEU A 299 2.91 8.24 -2.53
C LEU A 299 4.20 9.02 -2.25
N MET A 300 4.48 10.13 -2.94
CA MET A 300 5.60 11.00 -2.62
C MET A 300 5.44 11.64 -1.23
N ASN A 301 4.20 11.99 -0.83
CA ASN A 301 3.93 12.50 0.51
C ASN A 301 4.13 11.41 1.57
N ILE A 302 3.76 10.18 1.24
CA ILE A 302 3.95 9.02 2.12
C ILE A 302 5.44 8.73 2.30
N LEU A 303 6.21 8.78 1.22
CA LEU A 303 7.66 8.62 1.24
C LEU A 303 8.32 9.68 2.13
N ASP A 304 7.99 10.96 1.94
CA ASP A 304 8.51 12.07 2.74
C ASP A 304 8.20 11.86 4.24
N ALA A 305 6.96 11.58 4.58
CA ALA A 305 6.57 11.31 5.96
C ALA A 305 7.33 10.10 6.55
N GLY A 306 7.42 9.02 5.79
CA GLY A 306 8.12 7.80 6.19
C GLY A 306 9.60 8.03 6.48
N PHE A 307 10.28 8.79 5.64
CA PHE A 307 11.69 9.14 5.82
C PHE A 307 11.92 9.92 7.12
N HIS A 308 11.06 10.89 7.43
CA HIS A 308 11.11 11.66 8.68
C HIS A 308 10.89 10.77 9.90
N VAL A 309 9.85 9.95 9.88
CA VAL A 309 9.45 9.14 11.04
C VAL A 309 10.40 7.97 11.27
N CYS A 310 10.92 7.36 10.22
CA CYS A 310 11.83 6.22 10.30
C CYS A 310 13.32 6.61 10.46
N HIS A 311 13.63 7.94 10.44
CA HIS A 311 15.02 8.46 10.50
C HIS A 311 15.91 7.92 9.36
N MET A 312 15.39 7.95 8.14
CA MET A 312 16.09 7.51 6.93
C MET A 312 16.53 8.74 6.10
N MET A 313 17.54 9.48 6.59
CA MET A 313 17.96 10.78 6.01
C MET A 313 19.43 10.80 5.54
N TYR A 314 20.09 9.65 5.47
CA TYR A 314 21.42 9.59 4.87
C TYR A 314 21.32 9.69 3.35
N VAL A 315 22.35 10.26 2.71
CA VAL A 315 22.37 10.47 1.26
C VAL A 315 22.13 9.18 0.48
N ASP A 316 22.73 8.07 0.91
CA ASP A 316 22.52 6.76 0.25
C ASP A 316 21.09 6.24 0.44
N GLU A 317 20.45 6.50 1.59
CA GLU A 317 19.06 6.15 1.82
C GLU A 317 18.13 6.97 0.91
N ILE A 318 18.41 8.28 0.75
CA ILE A 318 17.62 9.16 -0.14
C ILE A 318 17.79 8.77 -1.61
N ASN A 319 18.99 8.43 -2.05
CA ASN A 319 19.24 8.02 -3.43
C ASN A 319 18.57 6.69 -3.83
N ASN A 320 18.10 5.90 -2.88
CA ASN A 320 17.38 4.64 -3.11
C ASN A 320 15.95 4.69 -2.55
N ALA A 321 15.45 5.87 -2.22
CA ALA A 321 14.17 6.03 -1.52
C ALA A 321 12.98 5.63 -2.38
N LEU A 322 13.03 5.88 -3.69
CA LEU A 322 11.93 5.53 -4.60
C LEU A 322 11.65 4.03 -4.64
N ASP A 323 12.63 3.17 -4.31
CA ASP A 323 12.39 1.73 -4.21
C ASP A 323 11.28 1.37 -3.21
N LEU A 324 11.10 2.17 -2.16
CA LEU A 324 10.06 1.95 -1.14
C LEU A 324 8.62 2.15 -1.67
N ILE A 325 8.45 2.90 -2.76
CA ILE A 325 7.15 3.14 -3.41
C ILE A 325 7.10 2.64 -4.86
N THR A 326 8.10 1.86 -5.27
CA THR A 326 8.22 1.28 -6.62
C THR A 326 8.58 -0.21 -6.54
N THR A 327 9.86 -0.55 -6.63
CA THR A 327 10.40 -1.92 -6.75
C THR A 327 10.00 -2.81 -5.57
N ASN A 328 10.04 -2.30 -4.34
CA ASN A 328 9.67 -3.06 -3.15
C ASN A 328 8.17 -3.35 -3.11
N GLY A 329 7.33 -2.38 -3.54
CA GLY A 329 5.90 -2.60 -3.75
C GLY A 329 5.65 -3.66 -4.82
N ALA A 330 6.37 -3.64 -5.93
CA ALA A 330 6.23 -4.64 -6.99
C ALA A 330 6.58 -6.06 -6.51
N LYS A 331 7.59 -6.22 -5.65
CA LYS A 331 7.89 -7.51 -4.99
C LYS A 331 6.73 -7.94 -4.10
N THR A 332 6.20 -7.01 -3.31
CA THR A 332 5.06 -7.26 -2.41
C THR A 332 3.81 -7.69 -3.17
N LEU A 333 3.53 -7.09 -4.33
CA LEU A 333 2.44 -7.47 -5.21
C LEU A 333 2.72 -8.75 -6.02
N HIS A 334 3.94 -9.28 -5.94
CA HIS A 334 4.40 -10.44 -6.71
C HIS A 334 4.28 -10.23 -8.24
N ILE A 335 4.67 -9.02 -8.71
CA ILE A 335 4.63 -8.61 -10.13
C ILE A 335 6.00 -8.26 -10.71
N GLN A 336 7.08 -8.53 -10.00
CA GLN A 336 8.45 -8.15 -10.38
C GLN A 336 8.86 -8.62 -11.78
N ASP A 337 8.30 -9.73 -12.27
CA ASP A 337 8.58 -10.25 -13.61
C ASP A 337 8.05 -9.34 -14.73
N LYS A 338 7.00 -8.57 -14.46
CA LYS A 338 6.37 -7.64 -15.41
C LYS A 338 6.75 -6.19 -15.17
N TYR A 339 7.25 -5.86 -13.98
CA TYR A 339 7.52 -4.52 -13.48
C TYR A 339 8.98 -4.11 -13.72
N GLY A 340 9.19 -2.82 -14.00
CA GLY A 340 10.52 -2.23 -14.19
C GLY A 340 10.79 -1.77 -15.62
N ILE A 341 11.83 -0.95 -15.78
CA ILE A 341 12.26 -0.42 -17.08
C ILE A 341 13.39 -1.31 -17.63
N GLU A 342 13.01 -2.36 -18.32
CA GLU A 342 13.91 -3.37 -18.87
C GLU A 342 13.47 -3.80 -20.27
N VAL A 343 14.44 -4.20 -21.10
CA VAL A 343 14.15 -4.75 -22.44
C VAL A 343 13.36 -6.05 -22.29
N GLY A 344 12.21 -6.13 -22.96
CA GLY A 344 11.31 -7.29 -22.91
C GLY A 344 10.10 -7.11 -22.01
N LYS A 345 10.11 -6.13 -21.08
CA LYS A 345 8.95 -5.74 -20.30
C LYS A 345 8.09 -4.71 -21.02
N ASP A 346 6.85 -4.51 -20.55
CA ASP A 346 5.99 -3.45 -21.05
C ASP A 346 6.61 -2.07 -20.77
N ALA A 347 6.43 -1.14 -21.70
CA ALA A 347 6.89 0.22 -21.55
C ALA A 347 5.98 1.00 -20.60
N ASN A 348 6.07 0.68 -19.31
CA ASN A 348 5.37 1.35 -18.20
C ASN A 348 6.38 2.18 -17.41
N PHE A 349 6.21 3.49 -17.39
CA PHE A 349 7.07 4.40 -16.65
C PHE A 349 6.38 5.72 -16.34
N ILE A 350 6.93 6.45 -15.40
CA ILE A 350 6.57 7.83 -15.11
C ILE A 350 7.80 8.73 -15.27
N VAL A 351 7.56 10.00 -15.53
CA VAL A 351 8.61 11.03 -15.64
C VAL A 351 8.41 12.04 -14.53
N LEU A 352 9.41 12.19 -13.68
CA LEU A 352 9.43 13.11 -12.56
C LEU A 352 10.08 14.44 -12.97
N ASN A 353 9.54 15.55 -12.45
CA ASN A 353 10.08 16.90 -12.69
C ASN A 353 11.39 17.14 -11.92
N ALA A 354 12.37 16.29 -12.11
CA ALA A 354 13.69 16.35 -11.48
C ALA A 354 14.74 15.68 -12.37
N LYS A 355 16.02 15.88 -12.07
CA LYS A 355 17.14 15.29 -12.84
C LYS A 355 17.72 14.03 -12.19
N ASN A 356 17.45 13.81 -10.92
CA ASN A 356 17.89 12.66 -10.14
C ASN A 356 16.93 12.41 -8.96
N GLU A 357 17.08 11.28 -8.28
CA GLU A 357 16.20 10.88 -7.19
C GLU A 357 16.28 11.81 -5.99
N PHE A 358 17.50 12.26 -5.63
CA PHE A 358 17.68 13.15 -4.50
C PHE A 358 16.87 14.44 -4.67
N ASP A 359 16.98 15.09 -5.83
CA ASP A 359 16.24 16.31 -6.13
C ASP A 359 14.73 16.05 -6.21
N ALA A 360 14.33 14.90 -6.75
CA ALA A 360 12.91 14.52 -6.82
C ALA A 360 12.27 14.46 -5.43
N ILE A 361 13.00 13.93 -4.44
CA ILE A 361 12.53 13.82 -3.06
C ILE A 361 12.66 15.14 -2.31
N LEU A 362 13.79 15.85 -2.47
CA LEU A 362 14.04 17.15 -1.85
C LEU A 362 12.91 18.14 -2.17
N GLU A 363 12.53 18.22 -3.45
CA GLU A 363 11.51 19.13 -3.95
C GLU A 363 10.09 18.55 -3.92
N ARG A 364 9.94 17.27 -3.57
CA ARG A 364 8.66 16.53 -3.58
C ARG A 364 7.92 16.70 -4.90
N VAL A 365 8.66 16.47 -6.00
CA VAL A 365 8.21 16.81 -7.34
C VAL A 365 6.98 16.00 -7.78
N GLY A 366 6.18 16.62 -8.64
CA GLY A 366 5.08 15.95 -9.33
C GLY A 366 5.54 15.10 -10.52
N VAL A 367 4.61 14.30 -11.02
CA VAL A 367 4.76 13.48 -12.23
C VAL A 367 4.42 14.33 -13.45
N ASN A 368 5.37 14.52 -14.38
CA ASN A 368 5.18 15.28 -15.62
C ASN A 368 4.36 14.51 -16.65
N CYS A 369 4.61 13.20 -16.78
CA CYS A 369 3.80 12.32 -17.60
C CYS A 369 3.86 10.87 -17.10
N SER A 370 2.84 10.11 -17.46
CA SER A 370 2.73 8.68 -17.19
C SER A 370 2.52 7.95 -18.51
N VAL A 371 3.28 6.88 -18.72
CA VAL A 371 3.22 6.03 -19.92
C VAL A 371 2.90 4.61 -19.49
N ARG A 372 1.94 3.99 -20.16
CA ARG A 372 1.56 2.60 -19.95
C ARG A 372 1.48 1.86 -21.29
N ARG A 373 2.17 0.74 -21.39
CA ARG A 373 2.28 -0.07 -22.63
C ARG A 373 2.72 0.75 -23.84
N GLY A 374 3.53 1.80 -23.60
CA GLY A 374 4.02 2.68 -24.65
C GLY A 374 3.10 3.82 -25.05
N GLU A 375 1.95 3.97 -24.40
CA GLU A 375 1.00 5.06 -24.65
C GLU A 375 0.93 6.00 -23.44
N PHE A 376 0.77 7.31 -23.69
CA PHE A 376 0.61 8.27 -22.63
C PHE A 376 -0.75 8.12 -21.96
N LEU A 377 -0.74 7.87 -20.65
CA LEU A 377 -1.95 8.01 -19.83
C LEU A 377 -2.29 9.49 -19.62
N PHE A 378 -1.27 10.31 -19.37
CA PHE A 378 -1.40 11.77 -19.30
C PHE A 378 -0.05 12.44 -19.52
N LYS A 379 -0.12 13.75 -19.86
CA LYS A 379 0.99 14.69 -19.87
C LYS A 379 0.54 15.95 -19.11
N ARG A 380 1.44 16.56 -18.35
CA ARG A 380 1.22 17.88 -17.74
C ARG A 380 1.92 18.94 -18.57
N GLU A 381 1.26 20.05 -18.78
CA GLU A 381 1.95 21.24 -19.29
C GLU A 381 2.88 21.76 -18.22
N PRO A 382 4.09 22.23 -18.60
CA PRO A 382 5.01 22.86 -17.66
C PRO A 382 4.34 24.02 -16.92
N GLU A 383 4.60 24.12 -15.63
CA GLU A 383 4.16 25.29 -14.86
C GLU A 383 4.81 26.55 -15.41
N VAL A 384 4.00 27.58 -15.69
CA VAL A 384 4.49 28.89 -16.13
C VAL A 384 4.36 29.87 -14.98
N ILE A 385 5.51 30.34 -14.49
CA ILE A 385 5.55 31.37 -13.45
C ILE A 385 5.68 32.75 -14.14
N ASP A 386 4.62 33.53 -14.12
CA ASP A 386 4.69 34.95 -14.49
C ASP A 386 5.17 35.76 -13.29
N THR A 387 6.39 36.25 -13.36
CA THR A 387 7.04 36.95 -12.25
C THR A 387 7.74 38.22 -12.68
N LYS A 388 7.66 39.25 -11.84
CA LYS A 388 8.45 40.49 -11.95
C LYS A 388 9.83 40.38 -11.26
N ILE A 389 10.09 39.28 -10.55
CA ILE A 389 11.35 39.07 -9.84
C ILE A 389 12.44 38.70 -10.86
N THR A 390 13.39 39.59 -11.07
CA THR A 390 14.42 39.47 -12.12
C THR A 390 15.31 38.21 -11.97
N LEU A 391 15.51 37.74 -10.75
CA LEU A 391 16.31 36.55 -10.46
C LEU A 391 15.61 35.23 -10.82
N LEU A 392 14.30 35.25 -11.11
CA LEU A 392 13.50 34.09 -11.49
C LEU A 392 13.16 34.05 -12.99
N LYS A 393 13.70 35.02 -13.75
CA LYS A 393 13.68 35.07 -15.22
C LYS A 393 14.96 34.47 -15.77
#